data_4c3467e8e1464fe9ec479e40e69efd9a
#
_entry.id   4c3467e8e1464fe9ec479e40e69efd9a
#
_cell.length_a   1.000
_cell.length_b   1.000
_cell.length_c   1.000
_cell.angle_alpha   90.00
_cell.angle_beta   90.00
_cell.angle_gamma   90.00
#
_symmetry.space_group_name_H-M   'P 1'
#
loop_
_entity.id
_entity.type
_entity.pdbx_description
1 polymer ?
#
loop_
_entity_poly.entity_id
_entity_poly.type
_entity_poly.pdbx_seq_one_letter_code
_entity_poly.pdbx_strand_id
1 'polypeptide(L)'
;MAGISGLSSSGSSAKSKIHASADEALKGLVADGQTLAVGGFGLCGIPESLILALRDSGVKGLTVISNNAGVDGFGLGLLLATRQIRKMISSYVGENKEFERQYLSGELELEFNPQGTLAERMRAGGAGIPAFFTRTGYGTIVADGKETREFDGHHYVMETALRSDVSLVKAWKADPSGNLLFRKTARNFNPAVAMCAKVCVVEVEELVETGAIDPDQVHLPGIYVDRIVVNRHPEKRIEQRTVRAASA
;
A
#
# COMPACT_ATOMS: atom_id res chain seq x y z
N MET A 1 32.90 30.96 36.76
CA MET A 1 32.01 29.77 36.89
C MET A 1 30.58 30.26 36.81
N ALA A 2 29.97 30.13 35.63
CA ALA A 2 28.55 30.43 35.45
C ALA A 2 27.85 29.12 35.13
N GLY A 3 26.94 28.70 36.01
CA GLY A 3 26.21 27.46 35.93
C GLY A 3 25.19 27.48 34.79
N ILE A 4 25.22 26.46 33.96
CA ILE A 4 24.17 26.16 32.97
C ILE A 4 23.11 25.32 33.71
N SER A 5 22.09 26.01 34.25
CA SER A 5 20.91 25.35 34.84
C SER A 5 19.75 25.40 33.86
N GLY A 6 19.17 24.23 33.56
CA GLY A 6 17.78 24.09 33.19
C GLY A 6 17.46 24.08 31.69
N LEU A 7 17.84 23.00 30.96
CA LEU A 7 17.06 22.54 29.84
C LEU A 7 15.94 21.63 30.41
N SER A 8 14.78 22.23 30.71
CA SER A 8 13.56 21.45 30.95
C SER A 8 13.17 20.79 29.62
N SER A 9 13.39 19.49 29.51
CA SER A 9 12.83 18.67 28.44
C SER A 9 11.30 18.64 28.60
N SER A 10 10.60 19.53 27.90
CA SER A 10 9.19 19.35 27.63
C SER A 10 9.08 18.19 26.67
N GLY A 11 9.06 16.97 27.20
CA GLY A 11 8.77 15.77 26.45
C GLY A 11 7.35 15.87 25.90
N SER A 12 7.22 16.28 24.64
CA SER A 12 6.01 16.03 23.88
C SER A 12 5.86 14.51 23.86
N SER A 13 4.90 13.98 24.61
CA SER A 13 4.54 12.55 24.57
C SER A 13 4.09 12.25 23.15
N ALA A 14 4.99 11.64 22.37
CA ALA A 14 4.68 11.21 21.01
C ALA A 14 3.43 10.32 21.09
N LYS A 15 2.39 10.66 20.34
CA LYS A 15 1.15 9.89 20.31
C LYS A 15 1.48 8.45 19.86
N SER A 16 0.98 7.45 20.62
CA SER A 16 1.18 6.04 20.27
C SER A 16 0.68 5.77 18.86
N LYS A 17 1.47 5.06 18.06
CA LYS A 17 1.08 4.57 16.73
C LYS A 17 0.22 3.32 16.79
N ILE A 18 0.16 2.64 17.94
CA ILE A 18 -0.50 1.35 18.12
C ILE A 18 -1.99 1.57 18.36
N HIS A 19 -2.81 0.87 17.60
CA HIS A 19 -4.27 0.86 17.71
C HIS A 19 -4.76 -0.54 18.06
N ALA A 20 -5.86 -0.61 18.81
CA ALA A 20 -6.39 -1.88 19.31
C ALA A 20 -7.06 -2.72 18.20
N SER A 21 -7.59 -2.08 17.15
CA SER A 21 -8.25 -2.76 16.04
C SER A 21 -8.06 -2.02 14.71
N ALA A 22 -8.37 -2.70 13.61
CA ALA A 22 -8.36 -2.10 12.27
C ALA A 22 -9.40 -0.97 12.15
N ASP A 23 -10.58 -1.13 12.76
CA ASP A 23 -11.62 -0.10 12.78
C ASP A 23 -11.15 1.16 13.50
N GLU A 24 -10.51 1.00 14.67
CA GLU A 24 -9.93 2.12 15.39
C GLU A 24 -8.82 2.81 14.58
N ALA A 25 -7.98 2.01 13.92
CA ALA A 25 -6.89 2.54 13.10
C ALA A 25 -7.39 3.32 11.87
N LEU A 26 -8.57 3.01 11.33
CA LEU A 26 -9.17 3.73 10.20
C LEU A 26 -10.14 4.84 10.62
N LYS A 27 -10.57 4.87 11.87
CA LYS A 27 -11.56 5.83 12.37
C LYS A 27 -11.12 7.28 12.15
N GLY A 28 -11.97 8.06 11.48
CA GLY A 28 -11.73 9.46 11.16
C GLY A 28 -10.60 9.71 10.15
N LEU A 29 -10.10 8.64 9.49
CA LEU A 29 -9.03 8.71 8.51
C LEU A 29 -9.57 8.54 7.09
N VAL A 30 -10.51 7.62 6.89
CA VAL A 30 -11.07 7.30 5.58
C VAL A 30 -12.37 8.07 5.34
N ALA A 31 -12.56 8.58 4.12
CA ALA A 31 -13.73 9.33 3.68
C ALA A 31 -14.04 9.06 2.21
N ASP A 32 -15.25 9.40 1.78
CA ASP A 32 -15.67 9.26 0.38
C ASP A 32 -14.75 10.04 -0.57
N GLY A 33 -14.50 9.45 -1.73
CA GLY A 33 -13.75 10.07 -2.81
C GLY A 33 -12.22 10.09 -2.65
N GLN A 34 -11.69 9.60 -1.53
CA GLN A 34 -10.25 9.56 -1.29
C GLN A 34 -9.51 8.62 -2.23
N THR A 35 -8.20 8.89 -2.37
CA THR A 35 -7.25 8.00 -3.02
C THR A 35 -6.54 7.16 -1.96
N LEU A 36 -6.64 5.84 -2.07
CA LEU A 36 -5.97 4.88 -1.20
C LEU A 36 -4.94 4.06 -1.98
N ALA A 37 -3.79 3.80 -1.37
CA ALA A 37 -2.82 2.83 -1.89
C ALA A 37 -2.85 1.58 -1.02
N VAL A 38 -2.95 0.39 -1.63
CA VAL A 38 -3.09 -0.88 -0.90
C VAL A 38 -2.01 -1.85 -1.32
N GLY A 39 -1.26 -2.35 -0.34
CA GLY A 39 -0.17 -3.31 -0.54
C GLY A 39 -0.65 -4.69 -0.94
N GLY A 40 0.28 -5.49 -1.44
CA GLY A 40 0.05 -6.85 -1.87
C GLY A 40 0.39 -7.09 -3.33
N PHE A 41 0.49 -8.36 -3.68
CA PHE A 41 0.66 -8.89 -5.03
C PHE A 41 -0.19 -10.16 -5.14
N GLY A 42 -1.23 -10.15 -5.95
CA GLY A 42 -2.28 -11.14 -5.85
C GLY A 42 -2.88 -11.07 -4.43
N LEU A 43 -2.92 -12.19 -3.75
CA LEU A 43 -3.33 -12.28 -2.34
C LEU A 43 -2.14 -12.26 -1.37
N CYS A 44 -0.90 -12.29 -1.89
CA CYS A 44 0.30 -12.33 -1.06
C CYS A 44 0.60 -10.95 -0.46
N GLY A 45 0.63 -10.84 0.86
CA GLY A 45 1.00 -9.60 1.56
C GLY A 45 -0.08 -8.52 1.54
N ILE A 46 -1.34 -8.89 1.42
CA ILE A 46 -2.47 -7.95 1.56
C ILE A 46 -2.78 -7.68 3.04
N PRO A 47 -3.17 -6.46 3.42
CA PRO A 47 -3.57 -6.12 4.79
C PRO A 47 -5.04 -6.51 5.02
N GLU A 48 -5.29 -7.78 5.36
CA GLU A 48 -6.62 -8.41 5.37
C GLU A 48 -7.60 -7.71 6.32
N SER A 49 -7.19 -7.46 7.57
CA SER A 49 -8.08 -6.83 8.56
C SER A 49 -8.37 -5.37 8.24
N LEU A 50 -7.40 -4.64 7.67
CA LEU A 50 -7.60 -3.26 7.24
C LEU A 50 -8.55 -3.19 6.02
N ILE A 51 -8.48 -4.14 5.09
CA ILE A 51 -9.41 -4.22 3.96
C ILE A 51 -10.83 -4.51 4.46
N LEU A 52 -11.00 -5.41 5.44
CA LEU A 52 -12.30 -5.69 6.05
C LEU A 52 -12.86 -4.45 6.75
N ALA A 53 -12.08 -3.77 7.57
CA ALA A 53 -12.49 -2.54 8.26
C ALA A 53 -12.84 -1.42 7.26
N LEU A 54 -12.09 -1.30 6.15
CA LEU A 54 -12.40 -0.35 5.08
C LEU A 54 -13.73 -0.69 4.40
N ARG A 55 -14.01 -1.97 4.13
CA ARG A 55 -15.32 -2.42 3.62
C ARG A 55 -16.43 -2.02 4.57
N ASP A 56 -16.26 -2.31 5.86
CA ASP A 56 -17.30 -2.12 6.88
C ASP A 56 -17.52 -0.63 7.23
N SER A 57 -16.55 0.24 6.92
CA SER A 57 -16.70 1.69 7.03
C SER A 57 -17.76 2.26 6.08
N GLY A 58 -18.05 1.56 4.99
CA GLY A 58 -19.05 1.95 3.99
C GLY A 58 -18.69 3.16 3.12
N VAL A 59 -17.46 3.69 3.21
CA VAL A 59 -16.98 4.80 2.37
C VAL A 59 -17.01 4.43 0.90
N LYS A 60 -17.31 5.39 0.02
CA LYS A 60 -17.55 5.16 -1.41
C LYS A 60 -16.75 6.12 -2.31
N GLY A 61 -16.80 5.82 -3.61
CA GLY A 61 -16.16 6.69 -4.61
C GLY A 61 -14.63 6.65 -4.58
N LEU A 62 -14.04 5.61 -3.98
CA LEU A 62 -12.62 5.50 -3.78
C LEU A 62 -11.85 5.35 -5.10
N THR A 63 -10.69 6.00 -5.19
CA THR A 63 -9.64 5.65 -6.15
C THR A 63 -8.64 4.75 -5.44
N VAL A 64 -8.41 3.54 -5.93
CA VAL A 64 -7.50 2.58 -5.29
C VAL A 64 -6.31 2.29 -6.19
N ILE A 65 -5.11 2.52 -5.65
CA ILE A 65 -3.82 2.19 -6.26
C ILE A 65 -3.38 0.86 -5.68
N SER A 66 -3.31 -0.20 -6.50
CA SER A 66 -2.83 -1.52 -6.08
C SER A 66 -2.41 -2.34 -7.30
N ASN A 67 -1.56 -3.34 -7.09
CA ASN A 67 -1.13 -4.24 -8.19
C ASN A 67 -2.31 -4.87 -8.91
N ASN A 68 -3.29 -5.39 -8.14
CA ASN A 68 -4.54 -5.96 -8.61
C ASN A 68 -5.67 -5.69 -7.61
N ALA A 69 -6.86 -6.25 -7.82
CA ALA A 69 -8.00 -6.09 -6.92
C ALA A 69 -8.39 -7.38 -6.18
N GLY A 70 -7.41 -8.18 -5.79
CA GLY A 70 -7.66 -9.46 -5.14
C GLY A 70 -8.40 -10.44 -6.06
N VAL A 71 -9.25 -11.25 -5.48
CA VAL A 71 -10.14 -12.21 -6.18
C VAL A 71 -11.59 -11.99 -5.75
N ASP A 72 -12.53 -12.65 -6.43
CA ASP A 72 -13.92 -12.62 -6.01
C ASP A 72 -14.07 -13.05 -4.53
N GLY A 73 -14.66 -12.18 -3.72
CA GLY A 73 -14.96 -12.46 -2.31
C GLY A 73 -13.75 -12.41 -1.35
N PHE A 74 -12.56 -11.98 -1.80
CA PHE A 74 -11.42 -11.80 -0.91
C PHE A 74 -10.47 -10.67 -1.34
N GLY A 75 -9.77 -10.05 -0.36
CA GLY A 75 -8.94 -8.87 -0.60
C GLY A 75 -9.76 -7.69 -1.12
N LEU A 76 -9.22 -6.89 -2.02
CA LEU A 76 -9.92 -5.74 -2.61
C LEU A 76 -11.18 -6.13 -3.41
N GLY A 77 -11.35 -7.41 -3.78
CA GLY A 77 -12.58 -7.90 -4.38
C GLY A 77 -13.82 -7.68 -3.51
N LEU A 78 -13.65 -7.61 -2.19
CA LEU A 78 -14.73 -7.27 -1.25
C LEU A 78 -15.25 -5.84 -1.46
N LEU A 79 -14.35 -4.88 -1.74
CA LEU A 79 -14.70 -3.48 -1.98
C LEU A 79 -15.32 -3.28 -3.37
N LEU A 80 -14.98 -4.11 -4.35
CA LEU A 80 -15.66 -4.14 -5.64
C LEU A 80 -17.09 -4.66 -5.49
N ALA A 81 -17.28 -5.74 -4.74
CA ALA A 81 -18.61 -6.31 -4.49
C ALA A 81 -19.57 -5.31 -3.81
N THR A 82 -19.05 -4.44 -2.93
CA THR A 82 -19.82 -3.39 -2.23
C THR A 82 -19.88 -2.06 -2.98
N ARG A 83 -19.30 -1.95 -4.19
CA ARG A 83 -19.28 -0.73 -5.01
C ARG A 83 -18.64 0.47 -4.30
N GLN A 84 -17.62 0.23 -3.50
CA GLN A 84 -16.87 1.27 -2.81
C GLN A 84 -15.79 1.89 -3.70
N ILE A 85 -15.27 1.13 -4.68
CA ILE A 85 -14.24 1.59 -5.61
C ILE A 85 -14.88 2.17 -6.86
N ARG A 86 -14.56 3.43 -7.19
CA ARG A 86 -14.91 4.10 -8.44
C ARG A 86 -13.84 3.93 -9.51
N LYS A 87 -12.56 3.96 -9.09
CA LYS A 87 -11.41 3.87 -10.00
C LYS A 87 -10.34 2.96 -9.44
N MET A 88 -9.82 2.05 -10.27
CA MET A 88 -8.59 1.32 -10.01
C MET A 88 -7.43 1.90 -10.81
N ILE A 89 -6.27 2.08 -10.17
CA ILE A 89 -4.97 2.32 -10.80
C ILE A 89 -4.15 1.05 -10.55
N SER A 90 -4.01 0.21 -11.58
CA SER A 90 -3.61 -1.18 -11.40
C SER A 90 -2.73 -1.66 -12.54
N SER A 91 -1.99 -2.75 -12.32
CA SER A 91 -1.17 -3.39 -13.35
C SER A 91 -1.68 -4.76 -13.80
N TYR A 92 -2.70 -5.29 -13.12
CA TYR A 92 -3.27 -6.60 -13.43
C TYR A 92 -4.76 -6.64 -13.05
N VAL A 93 -5.57 -7.21 -13.90
CA VAL A 93 -7.03 -7.25 -13.75
C VAL A 93 -7.61 -8.67 -13.77
N GLY A 94 -6.78 -9.69 -13.98
CA GLY A 94 -7.21 -11.09 -14.06
C GLY A 94 -7.64 -11.66 -12.70
N GLU A 95 -8.30 -12.83 -12.75
CA GLU A 95 -8.72 -13.64 -11.60
C GLU A 95 -9.79 -13.02 -10.70
N ASN A 96 -10.39 -11.88 -11.08
CA ASN A 96 -11.51 -11.25 -10.40
C ASN A 96 -12.62 -10.95 -11.42
N LYS A 97 -13.65 -11.78 -11.44
CA LYS A 97 -14.77 -11.67 -12.39
C LYS A 97 -15.61 -10.42 -12.18
N GLU A 98 -15.78 -10.01 -10.93
CA GLU A 98 -16.51 -8.78 -10.61
C GLU A 98 -15.75 -7.54 -11.08
N PHE A 99 -14.43 -7.55 -11.02
CA PHE A 99 -13.59 -6.48 -11.58
C PHE A 99 -13.80 -6.39 -13.11
N GLU A 100 -13.65 -7.52 -13.81
CA GLU A 100 -13.86 -7.59 -15.24
C GLU A 100 -15.26 -7.09 -15.63
N ARG A 101 -16.28 -7.56 -14.94
CA ARG A 101 -17.67 -7.17 -15.20
C ARG A 101 -17.88 -5.67 -15.03
N GLN A 102 -17.42 -5.08 -13.92
CA GLN A 102 -17.60 -3.65 -13.63
C GLN A 102 -16.83 -2.78 -14.63
N TYR A 103 -15.63 -3.21 -15.03
CA TYR A 103 -14.86 -2.49 -16.05
C TYR A 103 -15.56 -2.52 -17.40
N LEU A 104 -15.98 -3.69 -17.87
CA LEU A 104 -16.65 -3.84 -19.18
C LEU A 104 -18.02 -3.14 -19.24
N SER A 105 -18.72 -3.03 -18.12
CA SER A 105 -19.99 -2.29 -18.04
C SER A 105 -19.81 -0.77 -17.88
N GLY A 106 -18.58 -0.28 -17.70
CA GLY A 106 -18.31 1.13 -17.45
C GLY A 106 -18.61 1.61 -16.02
N GLU A 107 -18.94 0.69 -15.10
CA GLU A 107 -19.17 1.01 -13.68
C GLU A 107 -17.87 1.34 -12.92
N LEU A 108 -16.75 0.81 -13.36
CA LEU A 108 -15.43 0.98 -12.77
C LEU A 108 -14.46 1.60 -13.77
N GLU A 109 -13.87 2.72 -13.40
CA GLU A 109 -12.77 3.31 -14.16
C GLU A 109 -11.48 2.50 -13.92
N LEU A 110 -10.70 2.28 -14.98
CA LEU A 110 -9.39 1.64 -14.89
C LEU A 110 -8.30 2.50 -15.53
N GLU A 111 -7.27 2.79 -14.76
CA GLU A 111 -6.00 3.31 -15.26
C GLU A 111 -4.97 2.18 -15.21
N PHE A 112 -4.71 1.60 -16.38
CA PHE A 112 -3.78 0.48 -16.48
C PHE A 112 -2.33 0.98 -16.54
N ASN A 113 -1.46 0.38 -15.74
CA ASN A 113 -0.04 0.70 -15.66
C ASN A 113 0.80 -0.56 -15.81
N PRO A 114 1.91 -0.52 -16.56
CA PRO A 114 2.92 -1.58 -16.47
C PRO A 114 3.38 -1.74 -15.01
N GLN A 115 3.57 -2.98 -14.57
CA GLN A 115 3.79 -3.28 -13.16
C GLN A 115 4.98 -2.54 -12.54
N GLY A 116 6.12 -2.52 -13.23
CA GLY A 116 7.30 -1.78 -12.77
C GLY A 116 7.06 -0.27 -12.74
N THR A 117 6.30 0.26 -13.71
CA THR A 117 5.91 1.68 -13.77
C THR A 117 5.00 2.04 -12.59
N LEU A 118 4.02 1.17 -12.26
CA LEU A 118 3.16 1.39 -11.09
C LEU A 118 3.98 1.49 -9.80
N ALA A 119 4.91 0.57 -9.58
CA ALA A 119 5.79 0.59 -8.42
C ALA A 119 6.66 1.86 -8.38
N GLU A 120 7.24 2.24 -9.51
CA GLU A 120 8.11 3.42 -9.60
C GLU A 120 7.34 4.73 -9.44
N ARG A 121 6.12 4.83 -9.97
CA ARG A 121 5.24 6.00 -9.75
C ARG A 121 4.92 6.21 -8.26
N MET A 122 4.66 5.15 -7.50
CA MET A 122 4.48 5.22 -6.05
C MET A 122 5.79 5.59 -5.33
N ARG A 123 6.91 4.96 -5.70
CA ARG A 123 8.22 5.29 -5.14
C ARG A 123 8.58 6.76 -5.38
N ALA A 124 8.39 7.25 -6.60
CA ALA A 124 8.60 8.66 -6.95
C ALA A 124 7.72 9.59 -6.10
N GLY A 125 6.45 9.24 -5.89
CA GLY A 125 5.54 9.98 -5.03
C GLY A 125 6.04 10.10 -3.60
N GLY A 126 6.53 8.99 -3.03
CA GLY A 126 7.11 8.96 -1.69
C GLY A 126 8.44 9.72 -1.58
N ALA A 127 9.23 9.76 -2.64
CA ALA A 127 10.50 10.47 -2.71
C ALA A 127 10.39 11.97 -3.07
N GLY A 128 9.17 12.47 -3.32
CA GLY A 128 8.97 13.87 -3.74
C GLY A 128 9.36 14.15 -5.20
N ILE A 129 9.56 13.11 -6.01
CA ILE A 129 9.87 13.22 -7.44
C ILE A 129 8.54 13.35 -8.20
N PRO A 130 8.26 14.45 -8.94
CA PRO A 130 6.96 14.68 -9.55
C PRO A 130 6.73 13.82 -10.79
N ALA A 131 7.78 13.49 -11.54
CA ALA A 131 7.75 12.71 -12.77
C ALA A 131 9.11 12.10 -13.08
N PHE A 132 9.13 11.07 -13.90
CA PHE A 132 10.34 10.41 -14.39
C PHE A 132 10.12 9.87 -15.79
N PHE A 133 11.20 9.54 -16.49
CA PHE A 133 11.16 8.90 -17.81
C PHE A 133 11.48 7.41 -17.70
N THR A 134 10.70 6.58 -18.40
CA THR A 134 10.91 5.13 -18.48
C THR A 134 10.79 4.65 -19.91
N ARG A 135 11.52 3.58 -20.26
CA ARG A 135 11.39 2.93 -21.57
C ARG A 135 10.13 2.08 -21.70
N THR A 136 9.58 1.67 -20.56
CA THR A 136 8.42 0.76 -20.51
C THR A 136 7.17 1.46 -21.05
N GLY A 137 6.52 0.80 -22.00
CA GLY A 137 5.28 1.28 -22.60
C GLY A 137 5.47 2.17 -23.82
N TYR A 138 6.68 2.58 -24.20
CA TYR A 138 6.90 3.32 -25.45
C TYR A 138 6.42 2.51 -26.67
N GLY A 139 5.72 3.19 -27.60
CA GLY A 139 5.15 2.56 -28.79
C GLY A 139 3.92 1.70 -28.53
N THR A 140 3.32 1.79 -27.34
CA THR A 140 2.06 1.13 -27.00
C THR A 140 1.02 2.17 -26.58
N ILE A 141 -0.24 1.74 -26.43
CA ILE A 141 -1.35 2.58 -25.93
C ILE A 141 -1.07 3.21 -24.55
N VAL A 142 -0.14 2.65 -23.78
CA VAL A 142 0.28 3.21 -22.49
C VAL A 142 0.96 4.57 -22.65
N ALA A 143 1.59 4.82 -23.80
CA ALA A 143 2.27 6.08 -24.10
C ALA A 143 1.34 7.16 -24.70
N ASP A 144 0.10 6.82 -25.04
CA ASP A 144 -0.82 7.73 -25.70
C ASP A 144 -1.08 8.97 -24.83
N GLY A 145 -0.87 10.15 -25.44
CA GLY A 145 -1.05 11.43 -24.78
C GLY A 145 0.02 11.82 -23.75
N LYS A 146 1.06 10.99 -23.55
CA LYS A 146 2.17 11.28 -22.64
C LYS A 146 3.35 11.91 -23.38
N GLU A 147 4.11 12.75 -22.67
CA GLU A 147 5.38 13.29 -23.19
C GLU A 147 6.36 12.14 -23.44
N THR A 148 7.03 12.18 -24.58
CA THR A 148 8.13 11.26 -24.89
C THR A 148 9.41 12.02 -25.13
N ARG A 149 10.55 11.44 -24.75
CA ARG A 149 11.87 12.05 -24.93
C ARG A 149 12.88 10.98 -25.30
N GLU A 150 13.85 11.37 -26.11
CA GLU A 150 14.98 10.52 -26.48
C GLU A 150 16.17 10.81 -25.55
N PHE A 151 16.81 9.75 -25.07
CA PHE A 151 18.08 9.78 -24.34
C PHE A 151 18.96 8.66 -24.89
N ASP A 152 20.17 8.97 -25.30
CA ASP A 152 21.17 8.02 -25.80
C ASP A 152 20.63 7.09 -26.90
N GLY A 153 19.86 7.65 -27.87
CA GLY A 153 19.27 6.90 -28.98
C GLY A 153 18.10 6.00 -28.60
N HIS A 154 17.54 6.15 -27.39
CA HIS A 154 16.40 5.40 -26.92
C HIS A 154 15.23 6.31 -26.52
N HIS A 155 14.03 5.90 -26.89
CA HIS A 155 12.82 6.64 -26.52
C HIS A 155 12.30 6.24 -25.14
N TYR A 156 11.78 7.24 -24.44
CA TYR A 156 11.23 7.12 -23.08
C TYR A 156 9.89 7.82 -23.02
N VAL A 157 9.03 7.33 -22.15
CA VAL A 157 7.72 7.92 -21.81
C VAL A 157 7.81 8.59 -20.45
N MET A 158 7.29 9.80 -20.32
CA MET A 158 7.19 10.45 -19.02
C MET A 158 6.01 9.88 -18.23
N GLU A 159 6.29 9.48 -17.00
CA GLU A 159 5.30 9.02 -16.04
C GLU A 159 5.27 9.94 -14.82
N THR A 160 4.06 10.32 -14.39
CA THR A 160 3.86 11.15 -13.20
C THR A 160 3.82 10.30 -11.95
N ALA A 161 4.26 10.87 -10.84
CA ALA A 161 4.22 10.22 -9.54
C ALA A 161 2.78 9.92 -9.09
N LEU A 162 2.61 8.84 -8.32
CA LEU A 162 1.37 8.52 -7.63
C LEU A 162 1.50 8.83 -6.14
N ARG A 163 0.51 9.52 -5.60
CA ARG A 163 0.35 9.79 -4.17
C ARG A 163 -1.04 9.39 -3.73
N SER A 164 -1.18 9.00 -2.47
CA SER A 164 -2.48 8.67 -1.87
C SER A 164 -2.73 9.45 -0.58
N ASP A 165 -3.97 9.53 -0.17
CA ASP A 165 -4.34 10.12 1.12
C ASP A 165 -4.01 9.15 2.25
N VAL A 166 -4.34 7.87 2.04
CA VAL A 166 -4.08 6.80 3.00
C VAL A 166 -3.44 5.61 2.29
N SER A 167 -2.52 4.94 2.96
CA SER A 167 -2.04 3.62 2.53
C SER A 167 -2.36 2.54 3.56
N LEU A 168 -2.73 1.36 3.05
CA LEU A 168 -2.96 0.15 3.82
C LEU A 168 -1.86 -0.85 3.47
N VAL A 169 -1.06 -1.22 4.45
CA VAL A 169 0.18 -1.98 4.28
C VAL A 169 0.16 -3.23 5.15
N LYS A 170 0.71 -4.32 4.64
CA LYS A 170 0.98 -5.54 5.41
C LYS A 170 2.48 -5.69 5.65
N ALA A 171 2.86 -5.87 6.92
CA ALA A 171 4.20 -6.29 7.27
C ALA A 171 4.17 -7.55 8.15
N TRP A 172 5.33 -8.15 8.41
CA TRP A 172 5.45 -9.28 9.34
C TRP A 172 5.55 -8.78 10.77
N LYS A 173 6.56 -7.94 11.03
CA LYS A 173 6.81 -7.39 12.36
C LYS A 173 6.87 -5.87 12.30
N ALA A 174 6.47 -5.24 13.40
CA ALA A 174 6.76 -3.84 13.69
C ALA A 174 7.25 -3.68 15.11
N ASP A 175 8.03 -2.62 15.36
CA ASP A 175 8.22 -2.09 16.70
C ASP A 175 7.28 -0.90 16.97
N PRO A 176 7.15 -0.42 18.22
CA PRO A 176 6.31 0.73 18.56
C PRO A 176 6.68 2.04 17.85
N SER A 177 7.93 2.16 17.37
CA SER A 177 8.40 3.31 16.58
C SER A 177 7.93 3.25 15.13
N GLY A 178 7.43 2.09 14.68
CA GLY A 178 6.94 1.85 13.32
C GLY A 178 7.98 1.28 12.36
N ASN A 179 9.15 0.87 12.85
CA ASN A 179 10.10 0.15 12.01
C ASN A 179 9.53 -1.19 11.58
N LEU A 180 9.60 -1.51 10.28
CA LEU A 180 8.97 -2.69 9.72
C LEU A 180 9.95 -3.71 9.19
N LEU A 181 9.62 -4.98 9.43
CA LEU A 181 10.23 -6.13 8.81
C LEU A 181 9.19 -6.88 7.98
N PHE A 182 9.40 -6.99 6.67
CA PHE A 182 8.58 -7.81 5.77
C PHE A 182 9.12 -9.22 5.68
N ARG A 183 8.25 -10.18 5.33
CA ARG A 183 8.65 -11.58 5.22
C ARG A 183 8.52 -12.07 3.80
N LYS A 184 9.65 -12.56 3.21
CA LYS A 184 9.71 -13.19 1.89
C LYS A 184 9.00 -12.32 0.83
N THR A 185 8.21 -12.95 -0.05
CA THR A 185 7.50 -12.30 -1.16
C THR A 185 6.39 -11.35 -0.73
N ALA A 186 5.91 -11.43 0.52
CA ALA A 186 4.94 -10.47 1.06
C ALA A 186 5.50 -9.03 1.19
N ARG A 187 6.81 -8.83 0.99
CA ARG A 187 7.40 -7.49 0.87
C ARG A 187 6.83 -6.75 -0.34
N ASN A 188 6.83 -7.38 -1.51
CA ASN A 188 6.31 -6.93 -2.81
C ASN A 188 6.11 -5.40 -2.93
N PHE A 189 4.88 -4.91 -3.19
CA PHE A 189 4.56 -3.49 -3.32
C PHE A 189 4.50 -2.73 -1.99
N ASN A 190 4.45 -3.42 -0.85
CA ASN A 190 4.21 -2.81 0.46
C ASN A 190 5.14 -1.64 0.80
N PRO A 191 6.47 -1.67 0.56
CA PRO A 191 7.33 -0.52 0.84
C PRO A 191 6.97 0.72 0.00
N ALA A 192 6.72 0.56 -1.30
CA ALA A 192 6.36 1.67 -2.18
C ALA A 192 4.99 2.27 -1.81
N VAL A 193 4.03 1.40 -1.46
CA VAL A 193 2.71 1.77 -0.97
C VAL A 193 2.79 2.57 0.33
N ALA A 194 3.61 2.12 1.29
CA ALA A 194 3.80 2.84 2.55
C ALA A 194 4.34 4.27 2.34
N MET A 195 5.26 4.43 1.39
CA MET A 195 5.94 5.70 1.16
C MET A 195 5.10 6.74 0.42
N CYS A 196 4.13 6.31 -0.41
CA CYS A 196 3.41 7.21 -1.30
C CYS A 196 2.21 7.92 -0.66
N ALA A 197 1.85 7.62 0.57
CA ALA A 197 0.68 8.15 1.26
C ALA A 197 1.00 9.33 2.19
N LYS A 198 -0.03 10.13 2.48
CA LYS A 198 0.01 11.13 3.55
C LYS A 198 -0.04 10.49 4.93
N VAL A 199 -0.82 9.39 5.06
CA VAL A 199 -0.95 8.61 6.30
C VAL A 199 -0.84 7.12 5.95
N CYS A 200 0.08 6.43 6.60
CA CYS A 200 0.31 5.00 6.42
C CYS A 200 -0.21 4.20 7.62
N VAL A 201 -1.13 3.28 7.35
CA VAL A 201 -1.66 2.32 8.33
C VAL A 201 -1.13 0.93 8.02
N VAL A 202 -0.49 0.30 9.00
CA VAL A 202 0.17 -0.99 8.82
C VAL A 202 -0.50 -2.07 9.66
N GLU A 203 -0.86 -3.15 9.01
CA GLU A 203 -1.24 -4.41 9.65
C GLU A 203 0.00 -5.30 9.81
N VAL A 204 0.28 -5.75 11.03
CA VAL A 204 1.41 -6.65 11.32
C VAL A 204 0.94 -7.93 11.99
N GLU A 205 1.72 -9.01 11.86
CA GLU A 205 1.46 -10.27 12.56
C GLU A 205 1.99 -10.23 13.99
N GLU A 206 3.08 -9.50 14.21
CA GLU A 206 3.79 -9.44 15.48
C GLU A 206 4.26 -8.01 15.78
N LEU A 207 3.92 -7.52 16.95
CA LEU A 207 4.49 -6.31 17.53
C LEU A 207 5.62 -6.74 18.47
N VAL A 208 6.83 -6.25 18.23
CA VAL A 208 8.02 -6.55 19.01
C VAL A 208 8.48 -5.31 19.78
N GLU A 209 9.32 -5.49 20.81
CA GLU A 209 9.87 -4.38 21.56
C GLU A 209 10.83 -3.52 20.71
N THR A 210 10.91 -2.24 21.05
CA THR A 210 11.88 -1.34 20.40
C THR A 210 13.31 -1.87 20.57
N GLY A 211 14.03 -2.00 19.45
CA GLY A 211 15.38 -2.57 19.43
C GLY A 211 15.44 -4.08 19.22
N ALA A 212 14.29 -4.78 19.19
CA ALA A 212 14.26 -6.21 18.87
C ALA A 212 14.41 -6.52 17.37
N ILE A 213 14.18 -5.53 16.49
CA ILE A 213 14.53 -5.62 15.07
C ILE A 213 15.96 -5.12 14.93
N ASP A 214 16.84 -5.96 14.39
CA ASP A 214 18.21 -5.58 14.06
C ASP A 214 18.16 -4.34 13.13
N PRO A 215 18.86 -3.24 13.43
CA PRO A 215 18.87 -2.03 12.60
C PRO A 215 19.21 -2.30 11.13
N ASP A 216 20.10 -3.25 10.86
CA ASP A 216 20.49 -3.63 9.49
C ASP A 216 19.40 -4.45 8.78
N GLN A 217 18.39 -4.93 9.49
CA GLN A 217 17.25 -5.66 8.93
C GLN A 217 15.97 -4.84 8.86
N VAL A 218 15.98 -3.58 9.23
CA VAL A 218 14.82 -2.70 9.05
C VAL A 218 14.58 -2.49 7.56
N HIS A 219 13.49 -3.07 7.06
CA HIS A 219 13.12 -2.96 5.65
C HIS A 219 12.43 -1.62 5.30
N LEU A 220 11.73 -1.03 6.25
CA LEU A 220 11.10 0.28 6.13
C LEU A 220 11.19 1.02 7.46
N PRO A 221 11.82 2.21 7.49
CA PRO A 221 11.92 3.02 8.70
C PRO A 221 10.56 3.52 9.19
N GLY A 222 10.41 3.63 10.51
CA GLY A 222 9.17 4.03 11.15
C GLY A 222 8.67 5.44 10.81
N ILE A 223 9.50 6.28 10.19
CA ILE A 223 9.10 7.61 9.72
C ILE A 223 7.96 7.56 8.69
N TYR A 224 7.82 6.45 7.96
CA TYR A 224 6.76 6.24 6.98
C TYR A 224 5.49 5.63 7.56
N VAL A 225 5.45 5.31 8.86
CA VAL A 225 4.34 4.60 9.49
C VAL A 225 3.67 5.49 10.52
N ASP A 226 2.36 5.68 10.38
CA ASP A 226 1.57 6.52 11.30
C ASP A 226 0.75 5.70 12.28
N ARG A 227 0.19 4.57 11.83
CA ARG A 227 -0.68 3.71 12.64
C ARG A 227 -0.32 2.24 12.45
N ILE A 228 -0.40 1.47 13.53
CA ILE A 228 -0.08 0.05 13.55
C ILE A 228 -1.24 -0.71 14.19
N VAL A 229 -1.65 -1.81 13.56
CA VAL A 229 -2.61 -2.76 14.09
C VAL A 229 -2.06 -4.18 13.99
N VAL A 230 -2.32 -5.00 15.01
CA VAL A 230 -1.84 -6.39 15.05
C VAL A 230 -2.96 -7.33 14.61
N ASN A 231 -2.72 -8.09 13.53
CA ASN A 231 -3.53 -9.22 13.13
C ASN A 231 -2.77 -10.51 13.38
N ARG A 232 -3.09 -11.21 14.46
CA ARG A 232 -2.41 -12.46 14.87
C ARG A 232 -2.86 -13.68 14.08
N HIS A 233 -3.96 -13.58 13.35
CA HIS A 233 -4.61 -14.71 12.67
C HIS A 233 -4.97 -14.37 11.21
N PRO A 234 -3.98 -13.91 10.39
CA PRO A 234 -4.25 -13.65 8.97
C PRO A 234 -4.51 -14.99 8.27
N GLU A 235 -5.49 -15.02 7.37
CA GLU A 235 -5.82 -16.24 6.60
C GLU A 235 -4.73 -16.58 5.60
N LYS A 236 -4.04 -15.59 5.04
CA LYS A 236 -2.96 -15.72 4.05
C LYS A 236 -3.36 -16.60 2.87
N ARG A 237 -4.56 -16.37 2.34
CA ARG A 237 -4.99 -17.06 1.13
C ARG A 237 -4.03 -16.76 0.00
N ILE A 238 -3.61 -17.81 -0.69
CA ILE A 238 -2.85 -17.74 -1.94
C ILE A 238 -3.78 -18.29 -3.01
N GLU A 239 -3.77 -17.69 -4.19
CA GLU A 239 -4.67 -18.02 -5.30
C GLU A 239 -4.69 -19.50 -5.66
N GLN A 240 -3.54 -20.16 -5.57
CA GLN A 240 -3.43 -21.60 -5.74
C GLN A 240 -2.76 -22.21 -4.51
N ARG A 241 -3.28 -23.32 -4.04
CA ARG A 241 -2.73 -24.03 -2.88
C ARG A 241 -1.38 -24.67 -3.22
N THR A 242 -0.35 -23.87 -3.24
CA THR A 242 1.03 -24.33 -3.45
C THR A 242 1.78 -24.60 -2.15
N VAL A 243 1.16 -24.34 -1.00
CA VAL A 243 1.77 -24.54 0.31
C VAL A 243 1.72 -26.01 0.67
N ARG A 244 2.88 -26.64 0.83
CA ARG A 244 2.97 -27.98 1.42
C ARG A 244 2.53 -27.92 2.88
N ALA A 245 1.77 -28.93 3.33
CA ALA A 245 1.51 -29.11 4.76
C ALA A 245 2.88 -29.14 5.49
N ALA A 246 2.97 -28.43 6.63
CA ALA A 246 4.16 -28.53 7.45
C ALA A 246 4.34 -30.01 7.79
N SER A 247 5.49 -30.57 7.46
CA SER A 247 5.87 -31.89 7.94
C SER A 247 5.90 -31.82 9.46
N ALA A 248 5.09 -32.68 10.11
CA ALA A 248 5.04 -32.84 11.54
C ALA A 248 6.41 -33.26 12.10
#